data_c2cfd0976f847331b7ec84288e4fe154
#
_entry.id   c2cfd0976f847331b7ec84288e4fe154
#
_cell.length_a   1.000
_cell.length_b   1.000
_cell.length_c   1.000
_cell.angle_alpha   90.00
_cell.angle_beta   90.00
_cell.angle_gamma   90.00
#
_symmetry.space_group_name_H-M   'P 1'
#
loop_
_entity.id
_entity.type
_entity.pdbx_description
1 polymer ?
#
loop_
_entity_poly.entity_id
_entity_poly.type
_entity_poly.pdbx_seq_one_letter_code
_entity_poly.pdbx_strand_id
1 'polypeptide(L)'
;MNAIEKYSYHKGRNGKITDQAGLINRYRKALRQMKGRIMEKKDVLSKVDHTLLSQTATWAEIKEILDDGIKYGCASACIPAAYVKQAAEYVEGKLPICTVIGFPNGYHTTATKIFETKDAIANGAEEIDMVINIGFLKDKRFAEVEDEIRQIHEACNGKILKVIIETCLLTDEEKIKMCEIVTNAGAEFIKTSTGFSTAGATFADVELMRKHVGANVKVKAAGGISSFDDAEEFIRLGADRLGTSRLVKIMKKTDTGMGY
;
A
#
# COMPACT_ATOMS: atom_id res chain seq x y z
N MET A 1 24.43 6.18 -27.65
CA MET A 1 25.18 4.92 -27.52
C MET A 1 25.15 4.54 -26.05
N ASN A 2 24.30 3.57 -25.73
CA ASN A 2 24.04 3.15 -24.34
C ASN A 2 25.19 2.32 -23.79
N ALA A 3 25.54 2.49 -22.52
CA ALA A 3 26.63 1.80 -21.81
C ALA A 3 26.53 0.25 -21.85
N ILE A 4 25.36 -0.27 -22.25
CA ILE A 4 25.07 -1.71 -22.36
C ILE A 4 25.74 -2.36 -23.59
N GLU A 5 25.98 -1.63 -24.68
CA GLU A 5 26.60 -2.15 -25.90
C GLU A 5 28.11 -2.35 -25.83
N LYS A 6 28.77 -1.75 -24.84
CA LYS A 6 30.23 -1.78 -24.70
C LYS A 6 30.81 -3.03 -24.03
N TYR A 7 29.95 -3.91 -23.45
CA TYR A 7 30.39 -5.07 -22.68
C TYR A 7 30.07 -6.44 -23.30
N SER A 8 29.61 -6.51 -24.54
CA SER A 8 29.18 -7.76 -25.15
C SER A 8 30.26 -8.56 -25.90
N TYR A 9 31.54 -8.14 -25.93
CA TYR A 9 32.57 -8.88 -26.64
C TYR A 9 33.93 -8.86 -25.94
N HIS A 10 34.18 -9.82 -25.06
CA HIS A 10 35.50 -10.37 -24.82
C HIS A 10 35.42 -11.87 -24.64
N LYS A 11 35.58 -12.60 -25.74
CA LYS A 11 35.88 -14.02 -25.76
C LYS A 11 37.32 -14.20 -25.28
N GLY A 12 37.51 -14.65 -24.04
CA GLY A 12 38.81 -15.05 -23.52
C GLY A 12 39.32 -16.28 -24.24
N ARG A 13 40.58 -16.33 -24.57
CA ARG A 13 41.27 -17.37 -25.35
C ARG A 13 41.34 -18.76 -24.68
N ASN A 14 40.72 -19.01 -23.54
CA ASN A 14 40.78 -20.28 -22.81
C ASN A 14 39.41 -20.79 -22.39
N GLY A 15 38.50 -21.06 -23.27
CA GLY A 15 37.36 -21.98 -23.15
C GLY A 15 36.63 -22.17 -21.82
N LYS A 16 36.84 -21.31 -20.82
CA LYS A 16 36.08 -21.32 -19.56
C LYS A 16 34.81 -20.52 -19.75
N ILE A 17 33.68 -21.20 -19.65
CA ILE A 17 32.37 -20.58 -19.48
C ILE A 17 32.46 -19.71 -18.24
N THR A 18 32.69 -18.41 -18.41
CA THR A 18 32.60 -17.45 -17.30
C THR A 18 31.15 -17.45 -16.83
N ASP A 19 30.95 -17.67 -15.53
CA ASP A 19 29.67 -17.63 -14.85
C ASP A 19 28.95 -16.30 -15.15
N GLN A 20 28.21 -16.28 -16.28
CA GLN A 20 27.44 -15.10 -16.71
C GLN A 20 26.36 -14.74 -15.67
N ALA A 21 25.81 -15.74 -14.97
CA ALA A 21 24.85 -15.52 -13.90
C ALA A 21 25.50 -14.83 -12.70
N GLY A 22 26.69 -15.23 -12.33
CA GLY A 22 27.47 -14.57 -11.27
C GLY A 22 27.89 -13.15 -11.66
N LEU A 23 28.23 -12.91 -12.91
CA LEU A 23 28.56 -11.55 -13.41
C LEU A 23 27.35 -10.63 -13.40
N ILE A 24 26.21 -11.12 -13.88
CA ILE A 24 24.92 -10.40 -13.86
C ILE A 24 24.51 -10.10 -12.42
N ASN A 25 24.65 -11.03 -11.50
CA ASN A 25 24.35 -10.84 -10.09
C ASN A 25 25.29 -9.82 -9.41
N ARG A 26 26.59 -9.84 -9.72
CA ARG A 26 27.54 -8.84 -9.24
C ARG A 26 27.24 -7.45 -9.81
N TYR A 27 26.88 -7.36 -11.08
CA TYR A 27 26.49 -6.09 -11.71
C TYR A 27 25.18 -5.53 -11.15
N ARG A 28 24.18 -6.39 -10.95
CA ARG A 28 22.93 -6.02 -10.26
C ARG A 28 23.20 -5.57 -8.82
N LYS A 29 24.05 -6.26 -8.09
CA LYS A 29 24.47 -5.89 -6.73
C LYS A 29 25.20 -4.54 -6.73
N ALA A 30 26.10 -4.29 -7.67
CA ALA A 30 26.80 -3.02 -7.79
C ALA A 30 25.85 -1.87 -8.17
N LEU A 31 24.89 -2.09 -9.08
CA LEU A 31 23.84 -1.11 -9.42
C LEU A 31 22.94 -0.82 -8.22
N ARG A 32 22.60 -1.82 -7.41
CA ARG A 32 21.82 -1.65 -6.18
C ARG A 32 22.61 -0.86 -5.13
N GLN A 33 23.91 -1.11 -4.98
CA GLN A 33 24.79 -0.32 -4.09
C GLN A 33 24.94 1.13 -4.54
N MET A 34 24.88 1.40 -5.85
CA MET A 34 24.88 2.76 -6.41
C MET A 34 23.53 3.49 -6.24
N LYS A 35 22.42 2.74 -6.11
CA LYS A 35 21.06 3.28 -5.93
C LYS A 35 20.64 3.47 -4.45
N GLY A 36 21.50 3.14 -3.49
CA GLY A 36 21.20 3.18 -2.06
C GLY A 36 21.23 1.80 -1.40
N ARG A 37 21.22 1.77 -0.08
CA ARG A 37 21.28 0.54 0.72
C ARG A 37 20.07 -0.34 0.38
N ILE A 38 20.30 -1.60 0.00
CA ILE A 38 19.24 -2.61 -0.17
C ILE A 38 18.51 -2.74 1.16
N MET A 39 17.19 -2.60 1.16
CA MET A 39 16.39 -2.81 2.36
C MET A 39 16.32 -4.30 2.70
N GLU A 40 16.39 -4.63 3.98
CA GLU A 40 16.10 -5.98 4.43
C GLU A 40 14.61 -6.29 4.17
N LYS A 41 14.32 -7.50 3.70
CA LYS A 41 12.93 -7.91 3.42
C LYS A 41 12.01 -7.69 4.62
N LYS A 42 12.51 -7.89 5.84
CA LYS A 42 11.79 -7.64 7.08
C LYS A 42 11.38 -6.17 7.21
N ASP A 43 12.24 -5.23 6.85
CA ASP A 43 11.95 -3.79 6.92
C ASP A 43 10.89 -3.40 5.90
N VAL A 44 10.89 -4.03 4.71
CA VAL A 44 9.82 -3.86 3.72
C VAL A 44 8.49 -4.42 4.23
N LEU A 45 8.51 -5.64 4.78
CA LEU A 45 7.29 -6.30 5.28
C LEU A 45 6.66 -5.57 6.47
N SER A 46 7.47 -4.92 7.32
CA SER A 46 6.97 -4.08 8.43
C SER A 46 6.19 -2.84 7.97
N LYS A 47 6.22 -2.53 6.68
CA LYS A 47 5.43 -1.46 6.04
C LYS A 47 4.23 -1.99 5.24
N VAL A 48 3.95 -3.29 5.28
CA VAL A 48 2.88 -3.91 4.49
C VAL A 48 1.59 -3.99 5.29
N ASP A 49 0.50 -3.47 4.73
CA ASP A 49 -0.86 -3.87 5.09
C ASP A 49 -1.17 -5.13 4.28
N HIS A 50 -1.11 -6.29 4.94
CA HIS A 50 -1.38 -7.58 4.30
C HIS A 50 -2.86 -7.69 3.99
N THR A 51 -3.23 -7.65 2.68
CA THR A 51 -4.58 -7.29 2.26
C THR A 51 -5.32 -8.45 1.61
N LEU A 52 -6.54 -8.69 2.07
CA LEU A 52 -7.54 -9.54 1.41
C LEU A 52 -8.92 -8.86 1.47
N LEU A 53 -9.38 -8.33 0.33
CA LEU A 53 -10.65 -7.62 0.18
C LEU A 53 -11.55 -8.24 -0.90
N SER A 54 -11.28 -9.50 -1.30
CA SER A 54 -12.14 -10.20 -2.26
C SER A 54 -13.57 -10.29 -1.73
N GLN A 55 -14.57 -10.09 -2.61
CA GLN A 55 -15.98 -10.27 -2.28
C GLN A 55 -16.32 -11.70 -1.83
N THR A 56 -15.50 -12.67 -2.22
CA THR A 56 -15.65 -14.10 -1.88
C THR A 56 -14.78 -14.54 -0.70
N ALA A 57 -14.09 -13.61 -0.01
CA ALA A 57 -13.20 -13.94 1.09
C ALA A 57 -13.96 -14.71 2.20
N THR A 58 -13.38 -15.83 2.58
CA THR A 58 -13.90 -16.70 3.65
C THR A 58 -13.12 -16.48 4.94
N TRP A 59 -13.68 -16.89 6.08
CA TRP A 59 -12.97 -16.84 7.36
C TRP A 59 -11.64 -17.63 7.34
N ALA A 60 -11.61 -18.77 6.66
CA ALA A 60 -10.39 -19.57 6.54
C ALA A 60 -9.26 -18.79 5.84
N GLU A 61 -9.58 -18.06 4.77
CA GLU A 61 -8.62 -17.22 4.05
C GLU A 61 -8.23 -15.98 4.86
N ILE A 62 -9.18 -15.35 5.58
CA ILE A 62 -8.90 -14.25 6.50
C ILE A 62 -7.93 -14.70 7.59
N LYS A 63 -8.19 -15.86 8.23
CA LYS A 63 -7.31 -16.42 9.25
C LYS A 63 -5.89 -16.66 8.73
N GLU A 64 -5.73 -17.14 7.49
CA GLU A 64 -4.43 -17.29 6.86
C GLU A 64 -3.71 -15.94 6.72
N ILE A 65 -4.41 -14.87 6.31
CA ILE A 65 -3.88 -13.50 6.24
C ILE A 65 -3.41 -13.01 7.62
N LEU A 66 -4.16 -13.29 8.68
CA LEU A 66 -3.80 -12.90 10.04
C LEU A 66 -2.56 -13.65 10.53
N ASP A 67 -2.51 -14.96 10.37
CA ASP A 67 -1.37 -15.80 10.74
C ASP A 67 -0.09 -15.38 9.98
N ASP A 68 -0.22 -15.13 8.68
CA ASP A 68 0.86 -14.62 7.84
C ASP A 68 1.33 -13.22 8.28
N GLY A 69 0.39 -12.31 8.56
CA GLY A 69 0.70 -10.96 9.03
C GLY A 69 1.50 -10.97 10.33
N ILE A 70 1.13 -11.81 11.28
CA ILE A 70 1.86 -12.01 12.55
C ILE A 70 3.24 -12.62 12.27
N LYS A 71 3.29 -13.72 11.52
CA LYS A 71 4.53 -14.45 11.23
C LYS A 71 5.58 -13.58 10.56
N TYR A 72 5.19 -12.77 9.59
CA TYR A 72 6.10 -11.95 8.78
C TYR A 72 6.26 -10.52 9.30
N GLY A 73 5.60 -10.16 10.40
CA GLY A 73 5.71 -8.84 11.04
C GLY A 73 5.18 -7.73 10.15
N CYS A 74 4.00 -7.93 9.53
CA CYS A 74 3.33 -6.92 8.73
C CYS A 74 2.83 -5.76 9.61
N ALA A 75 2.62 -4.58 9.00
CA ALA A 75 2.11 -3.39 9.69
C ALA A 75 0.65 -3.58 10.16
N SER A 76 -0.18 -4.20 9.33
CA SER A 76 -1.57 -4.54 9.63
C SER A 76 -2.06 -5.68 8.74
N ALA A 77 -3.24 -6.22 9.06
CA ALA A 77 -4.06 -6.98 8.12
C ALA A 77 -5.26 -6.13 7.69
N CYS A 78 -5.42 -5.92 6.37
CA CYS A 78 -6.54 -5.17 5.80
C CYS A 78 -7.58 -6.13 5.24
N ILE A 79 -8.76 -6.19 5.89
CA ILE A 79 -9.79 -7.21 5.69
C ILE A 79 -11.19 -6.58 5.57
N PRO A 80 -12.21 -7.32 5.04
CA PRO A 80 -13.59 -6.84 4.99
C PRO A 80 -14.16 -6.57 6.39
N ALA A 81 -14.97 -5.51 6.52
CA ALA A 81 -15.53 -5.04 7.80
C ALA A 81 -16.28 -6.14 8.58
N ALA A 82 -16.98 -7.03 7.88
CA ALA A 82 -17.73 -8.13 8.50
C ALA A 82 -16.87 -9.09 9.35
N TYR A 83 -15.57 -9.15 9.09
CA TYR A 83 -14.64 -10.04 9.82
C TYR A 83 -13.82 -9.32 10.90
N VAL A 84 -13.95 -7.99 11.04
CA VAL A 84 -13.11 -7.20 11.96
C VAL A 84 -13.21 -7.70 13.40
N LYS A 85 -14.42 -7.89 13.92
CA LYS A 85 -14.62 -8.35 15.30
C LYS A 85 -13.93 -9.69 15.55
N GLN A 86 -14.22 -10.67 14.70
CA GLN A 86 -13.65 -12.01 14.83
C GLN A 86 -12.11 -12.00 14.66
N ALA A 87 -11.59 -11.14 13.77
CA ALA A 87 -10.16 -10.99 13.55
C ALA A 87 -9.46 -10.32 14.74
N ALA A 88 -10.05 -9.26 15.31
CA ALA A 88 -9.51 -8.58 16.49
C ALA A 88 -9.43 -9.52 17.69
N GLU A 89 -10.49 -10.32 17.94
CA GLU A 89 -10.50 -11.36 18.96
C GLU A 89 -9.42 -12.43 18.68
N TYR A 90 -9.28 -12.86 17.44
CA TYR A 90 -8.32 -13.90 17.05
C TYR A 90 -6.86 -13.49 17.20
N VAL A 91 -6.50 -12.28 16.82
CA VAL A 91 -5.10 -11.83 16.87
C VAL A 91 -4.65 -11.39 18.27
N GLU A 92 -5.57 -11.11 19.19
CA GLU A 92 -5.26 -10.74 20.58
C GLU A 92 -4.25 -9.58 20.68
N GLY A 93 -4.39 -8.58 19.81
CA GLY A 93 -3.48 -7.41 19.76
C GLY A 93 -2.11 -7.64 19.14
N LYS A 94 -1.82 -8.85 18.61
CA LYS A 94 -0.52 -9.17 17.98
C LYS A 94 -0.34 -8.55 16.60
N LEU A 95 -1.44 -8.12 15.97
CA LEU A 95 -1.45 -7.50 14.63
C LEU A 95 -2.58 -6.47 14.55
N PRO A 96 -2.32 -5.21 14.19
CA PRO A 96 -3.38 -4.24 13.96
C PRO A 96 -4.34 -4.68 12.85
N ILE A 97 -5.64 -4.50 13.08
CA ILE A 97 -6.68 -4.77 12.07
C ILE A 97 -7.04 -3.46 11.37
N CYS A 98 -6.89 -3.47 10.07
CA CYS A 98 -7.33 -2.43 9.15
C CYS A 98 -8.60 -2.88 8.43
N THR A 99 -9.53 -1.96 8.18
CA THR A 99 -10.65 -2.23 7.28
C THR A 99 -10.96 -1.04 6.39
N VAL A 100 -11.91 -1.21 5.48
CA VAL A 100 -12.29 -0.23 4.47
C VAL A 100 -13.70 0.28 4.71
N ILE A 101 -13.96 1.56 4.40
CA ILE A 101 -15.29 2.18 4.48
C ILE A 101 -15.61 2.98 3.21
N GLY A 102 -16.89 3.10 2.86
CA GLY A 102 -17.32 3.69 1.60
C GLY A 102 -16.76 2.96 0.36
N PHE A 103 -16.38 1.73 0.52
CA PHE A 103 -15.51 1.00 -0.41
C PHE A 103 -16.29 0.09 -1.37
N PRO A 104 -15.86 -0.07 -2.65
CA PRO A 104 -14.70 0.61 -3.25
C PRO A 104 -15.04 1.94 -3.95
N ASN A 105 -16.31 2.32 -4.06
CA ASN A 105 -16.77 3.36 -4.97
C ASN A 105 -16.72 4.79 -4.39
N GLY A 106 -16.73 4.97 -3.08
CA GLY A 106 -16.62 6.27 -2.42
C GLY A 106 -17.88 7.15 -2.42
N TYR A 107 -18.94 6.80 -3.10
CA TYR A 107 -20.15 7.64 -3.30
C TYR A 107 -21.24 7.48 -2.22
N HIS A 108 -20.94 6.77 -1.13
CA HIS A 108 -21.84 6.74 0.03
C HIS A 108 -21.93 8.13 0.67
N THR A 109 -23.05 8.39 1.36
CA THR A 109 -23.18 9.63 2.10
C THR A 109 -22.16 9.68 3.26
N THR A 110 -21.75 10.87 3.65
CA THR A 110 -20.85 11.08 4.79
C THR A 110 -21.40 10.43 6.07
N ALA A 111 -22.70 10.53 6.32
CA ALA A 111 -23.35 9.89 7.48
C ALA A 111 -23.19 8.36 7.47
N THR A 112 -23.32 7.71 6.31
CA THR A 112 -23.10 6.27 6.15
C THR A 112 -21.64 5.90 6.45
N LYS A 113 -20.69 6.64 5.88
CA LYS A 113 -19.25 6.40 6.11
C LYS A 113 -18.86 6.59 7.58
N ILE A 114 -19.45 7.59 8.27
CA ILE A 114 -19.27 7.79 9.71
C ILE A 114 -19.80 6.61 10.50
N PHE A 115 -20.97 6.08 10.14
CA PHE A 115 -21.53 4.90 10.78
C PHE A 115 -20.63 3.68 10.59
N GLU A 116 -20.19 3.39 9.35
CA GLU A 116 -19.24 2.31 9.04
C GLU A 116 -17.95 2.44 9.86
N THR A 117 -17.40 3.66 9.98
CA THR A 117 -16.19 3.94 10.77
C THR A 117 -16.38 3.59 12.23
N LYS A 118 -17.46 4.10 12.86
CA LYS A 118 -17.76 3.84 14.27
C LYS A 118 -18.00 2.37 14.55
N ASP A 119 -18.74 1.69 13.68
CA ASP A 119 -19.00 0.25 13.78
C ASP A 119 -17.70 -0.56 13.68
N ALA A 120 -16.85 -0.25 12.69
CA ALA A 120 -15.58 -0.92 12.52
C ALA A 120 -14.65 -0.77 13.75
N ILE A 121 -14.58 0.45 14.32
CA ILE A 121 -13.77 0.72 15.51
C ILE A 121 -14.34 0.00 16.74
N ALA A 122 -15.67 0.03 16.94
CA ALA A 122 -16.31 -0.70 18.01
C ALA A 122 -16.08 -2.21 17.93
N ASN A 123 -15.88 -2.74 16.74
CA ASN A 123 -15.52 -4.13 16.47
C ASN A 123 -14.01 -4.43 16.55
N GLY A 124 -13.15 -3.42 16.82
CA GLY A 124 -11.72 -3.62 17.07
C GLY A 124 -10.79 -3.23 15.91
N ALA A 125 -11.28 -2.47 14.92
CA ALA A 125 -10.39 -1.89 13.91
C ALA A 125 -9.46 -0.83 14.53
N GLU A 126 -8.17 -0.90 14.20
CA GLU A 126 -7.14 0.06 14.60
C GLU A 126 -6.83 1.06 13.48
N GLU A 127 -7.17 0.72 12.24
CA GLU A 127 -6.91 1.54 11.06
C GLU A 127 -8.13 1.47 10.10
N ILE A 128 -8.46 2.61 9.51
CA ILE A 128 -9.59 2.77 8.59
C ILE A 128 -9.08 3.33 7.26
N ASP A 129 -9.37 2.64 6.16
CA ASP A 129 -9.10 3.10 4.79
C ASP A 129 -10.42 3.58 4.16
N MET A 130 -10.65 4.90 4.09
CA MET A 130 -11.84 5.48 3.45
C MET A 130 -11.62 5.76 1.97
N VAL A 131 -12.67 5.65 1.15
CA VAL A 131 -12.66 6.16 -0.23
C VAL A 131 -13.39 7.50 -0.28
N ILE A 132 -12.77 8.51 -0.91
CA ILE A 132 -13.39 9.83 -1.11
C ILE A 132 -14.60 9.76 -2.06
N ASN A 133 -15.47 10.77 -2.01
CA ASN A 133 -16.45 10.96 -3.05
C ASN A 133 -15.78 11.60 -4.29
N ILE A 134 -15.40 10.76 -5.25
CA ILE A 134 -14.69 11.18 -6.47
C ILE A 134 -15.59 12.10 -7.32
N GLY A 135 -16.89 11.88 -7.34
CA GLY A 135 -17.84 12.75 -8.05
C GLY A 135 -17.81 14.18 -7.51
N PHE A 136 -17.80 14.35 -6.17
CA PHE A 136 -17.67 15.67 -5.56
C PHE A 136 -16.35 16.34 -5.89
N LEU A 137 -15.24 15.59 -5.94
CA LEU A 137 -13.96 16.12 -6.38
C LEU A 137 -14.01 16.62 -7.83
N LYS A 138 -14.62 15.83 -8.75
CA LYS A 138 -14.79 16.21 -10.16
C LYS A 138 -15.67 17.46 -10.33
N ASP A 139 -16.68 17.61 -9.49
CA ASP A 139 -17.54 18.79 -9.43
C ASP A 139 -16.86 19.99 -8.73
N LYS A 140 -15.59 19.85 -8.30
CA LYS A 140 -14.83 20.87 -7.55
C LYS A 140 -15.48 21.27 -6.21
N ARG A 141 -16.26 20.38 -5.62
CA ARG A 141 -16.88 20.55 -4.29
C ARG A 141 -15.84 20.27 -3.20
N PHE A 142 -14.73 20.94 -3.25
CA PHE A 142 -13.54 20.67 -2.43
C PHE A 142 -13.80 20.80 -0.93
N ALA A 143 -14.60 21.81 -0.55
CA ALA A 143 -14.97 22.02 0.85
C ALA A 143 -15.77 20.84 1.43
N GLU A 144 -16.63 20.22 0.63
CA GLU A 144 -17.44 19.09 1.06
C GLU A 144 -16.59 17.80 1.14
N VAL A 145 -15.61 17.63 0.23
CA VAL A 145 -14.66 16.52 0.30
C VAL A 145 -13.77 16.65 1.55
N GLU A 146 -13.29 17.86 1.86
CA GLU A 146 -12.49 18.12 3.06
C GLU A 146 -13.30 17.89 4.33
N ASP A 147 -14.54 18.37 4.36
CA ASP A 147 -15.44 18.21 5.49
C ASP A 147 -15.81 16.74 5.75
N GLU A 148 -16.04 15.94 4.67
CA GLU A 148 -16.24 14.49 4.78
C GLU A 148 -15.04 13.83 5.46
N ILE A 149 -13.81 14.10 4.98
CA ILE A 149 -12.60 13.50 5.54
C ILE A 149 -12.44 13.88 7.00
N ARG A 150 -12.65 15.16 7.36
CA ARG A 150 -12.54 15.65 8.73
C ARG A 150 -13.55 14.97 9.67
N GLN A 151 -14.82 14.87 9.27
CA GLN A 151 -15.84 14.20 10.07
C GLN A 151 -15.53 12.70 10.28
N ILE A 152 -14.97 12.03 9.27
CA ILE A 152 -14.56 10.62 9.39
C ILE A 152 -13.32 10.51 10.26
N HIS A 153 -12.36 11.41 10.14
CA HIS A 153 -11.18 11.46 11.02
C HIS A 153 -11.58 11.66 12.51
N GLU A 154 -12.52 12.56 12.78
CA GLU A 154 -13.09 12.70 14.11
C GLU A 154 -13.78 11.42 14.60
N ALA A 155 -14.52 10.73 13.70
CA ALA A 155 -15.16 9.46 14.02
C ALA A 155 -14.16 8.33 14.28
N CYS A 156 -12.93 8.42 13.74
CA CYS A 156 -11.84 7.48 14.03
C CYS A 156 -11.37 7.53 15.50
N ASN A 157 -11.67 8.59 16.24
CA ASN A 157 -11.39 8.71 17.69
C ASN A 157 -9.93 8.32 18.04
N GLY A 158 -8.97 8.88 17.30
CA GLY A 158 -7.54 8.65 17.50
C GLY A 158 -6.98 7.39 16.84
N LYS A 159 -7.79 6.60 16.11
CA LYS A 159 -7.31 5.53 15.24
C LYS A 159 -6.85 6.10 13.90
N ILE A 160 -6.02 5.36 13.19
CA ILE A 160 -5.42 5.80 11.93
C ILE A 160 -6.47 5.87 10.82
N LEU A 161 -6.58 7.03 10.16
CA LEU A 161 -7.34 7.22 8.93
C LEU A 161 -6.42 7.27 7.71
N LYS A 162 -6.74 6.48 6.67
CA LYS A 162 -6.06 6.52 5.39
C LYS A 162 -7.07 6.86 4.29
N VAL A 163 -6.80 7.93 3.54
CA VAL A 163 -7.72 8.49 2.54
C VAL A 163 -7.36 7.99 1.15
N ILE A 164 -8.18 7.12 0.59
CA ILE A 164 -8.02 6.60 -0.79
C ILE A 164 -8.58 7.63 -1.76
N ILE A 165 -7.72 8.15 -2.65
CA ILE A 165 -8.10 9.13 -3.65
C ILE A 165 -8.36 8.53 -5.04
N GLU A 166 -8.02 7.25 -5.28
CA GLU A 166 -8.15 6.52 -6.54
C GLU A 166 -7.43 7.22 -7.70
N THR A 167 -6.11 7.29 -7.61
CA THR A 167 -5.25 8.10 -8.49
C THR A 167 -5.45 7.85 -9.98
N CYS A 168 -5.83 6.64 -10.38
CA CYS A 168 -6.06 6.29 -11.79
C CYS A 168 -7.27 7.01 -12.42
N LEU A 169 -8.14 7.62 -11.62
CA LEU A 169 -9.30 8.39 -12.07
C LEU A 169 -9.07 9.91 -12.02
N LEU A 170 -7.89 10.37 -11.56
CA LEU A 170 -7.59 11.77 -11.28
C LEU A 170 -6.52 12.33 -12.23
N THR A 171 -6.65 13.62 -12.55
CA THR A 171 -5.55 14.38 -13.14
C THR A 171 -4.49 14.72 -12.09
N ASP A 172 -3.30 15.15 -12.50
CA ASP A 172 -2.25 15.53 -11.54
C ASP A 172 -2.65 16.74 -10.70
N GLU A 173 -3.40 17.70 -11.27
CA GLU A 173 -3.94 18.85 -10.53
C GLU A 173 -4.94 18.39 -9.45
N GLU A 174 -5.80 17.42 -9.76
CA GLU A 174 -6.74 16.85 -8.79
C GLU A 174 -6.01 16.08 -7.68
N LYS A 175 -4.95 15.32 -8.01
CA LYS A 175 -4.09 14.64 -7.02
C LYS A 175 -3.41 15.64 -6.08
N ILE A 176 -2.86 16.74 -6.64
CA ILE A 176 -2.26 17.83 -5.85
C ILE A 176 -3.29 18.47 -4.93
N LYS A 177 -4.50 18.77 -5.46
CA LYS A 177 -5.59 19.30 -4.63
C LYS A 177 -5.98 18.35 -3.51
N MET A 178 -6.02 17.05 -3.77
CA MET A 178 -6.29 16.06 -2.73
C MET A 178 -5.18 15.98 -1.67
N CYS A 179 -3.91 16.19 -2.04
CA CYS A 179 -2.83 16.28 -1.07
C CYS A 179 -3.04 17.44 -0.09
N GLU A 180 -3.48 18.60 -0.59
CA GLU A 180 -3.84 19.76 0.23
C GLU A 180 -5.02 19.44 1.17
N ILE A 181 -6.12 18.92 0.59
CA ILE A 181 -7.34 18.59 1.32
C ILE A 181 -7.08 17.58 2.45
N VAL A 182 -6.38 16.48 2.15
CA VAL A 182 -6.06 15.44 3.14
C VAL A 182 -5.19 16.00 4.26
N THR A 183 -4.25 16.90 3.92
CA THR A 183 -3.40 17.59 4.91
C THR A 183 -4.23 18.49 5.84
N ASN A 184 -5.12 19.28 5.26
CA ASN A 184 -5.97 20.21 6.02
C ASN A 184 -6.97 19.46 6.92
N ALA A 185 -7.51 18.35 6.43
CA ALA A 185 -8.45 17.51 7.18
C ALA A 185 -7.81 16.72 8.33
N GLY A 186 -6.48 16.67 8.41
CA GLY A 186 -5.72 16.08 9.52
C GLY A 186 -5.57 14.56 9.47
N ALA A 187 -5.91 13.90 8.37
CA ALA A 187 -5.76 12.45 8.24
C ALA A 187 -4.27 12.02 8.26
N GLU A 188 -3.99 10.83 8.81
CA GLU A 188 -2.61 10.32 8.94
C GLU A 188 -2.01 9.88 7.60
N PHE A 189 -2.83 9.41 6.66
CA PHE A 189 -2.35 8.92 5.37
C PHE A 189 -3.21 9.40 4.21
N ILE A 190 -2.53 9.64 3.08
CA ILE A 190 -3.13 9.63 1.74
C ILE A 190 -2.78 8.30 1.07
N LYS A 191 -3.74 7.65 0.40
CA LYS A 191 -3.58 6.35 -0.25
C LYS A 191 -3.93 6.43 -1.72
N THR A 192 -3.16 5.78 -2.58
CA THR A 192 -3.34 5.86 -4.03
C THR A 192 -4.64 5.23 -4.52
N SER A 193 -4.93 3.98 -4.13
CA SER A 193 -5.87 3.15 -4.90
C SER A 193 -6.64 2.17 -4.02
N THR A 194 -7.85 1.81 -4.46
CA THR A 194 -8.65 0.72 -3.89
C THR A 194 -8.12 -0.66 -4.28
N GLY A 195 -7.57 -0.80 -5.48
CA GLY A 195 -7.28 -2.09 -6.12
C GLY A 195 -8.45 -2.70 -6.88
N PHE A 196 -9.58 -2.00 -6.97
CA PHE A 196 -10.82 -2.43 -7.64
C PHE A 196 -11.19 -1.54 -8.84
N SER A 197 -10.30 -0.65 -9.26
CA SER A 197 -10.46 0.23 -10.41
C SER A 197 -9.53 -0.20 -11.56
N THR A 198 -9.30 0.70 -12.51
CA THR A 198 -8.58 0.41 -13.78
C THR A 198 -7.08 0.24 -13.60
N ALA A 199 -6.48 0.84 -12.53
CA ALA A 199 -5.06 0.71 -12.23
C ALA A 199 -4.79 0.85 -10.72
N GLY A 200 -3.60 0.40 -10.28
CA GLY A 200 -3.07 0.59 -8.93
C GLY A 200 -2.08 1.75 -8.83
N ALA A 201 -1.26 1.75 -7.79
CA ALA A 201 -0.21 2.75 -7.57
C ALA A 201 0.79 2.78 -8.72
N THR A 202 1.22 3.98 -9.08
CA THR A 202 2.38 4.21 -9.95
C THR A 202 3.49 4.93 -9.18
N PHE A 203 4.74 4.78 -9.62
CA PHE A 203 5.87 5.48 -9.01
C PHE A 203 5.71 6.99 -9.10
N ALA A 204 5.21 7.48 -10.24
CA ALA A 204 4.96 8.91 -10.46
C ALA A 204 3.91 9.47 -9.49
N ASP A 205 2.81 8.71 -9.23
CA ASP A 205 1.78 9.14 -8.27
C ASP A 205 2.34 9.26 -6.84
N VAL A 206 3.13 8.27 -6.40
CA VAL A 206 3.71 8.29 -5.05
C VAL A 206 4.70 9.46 -4.90
N GLU A 207 5.55 9.69 -5.89
CA GLU A 207 6.48 10.82 -5.88
C GLU A 207 5.74 12.17 -5.87
N LEU A 208 4.69 12.31 -6.70
CA LEU A 208 3.85 13.50 -6.73
C LEU A 208 3.16 13.72 -5.38
N MET A 209 2.53 12.68 -4.82
CA MET A 209 1.84 12.77 -3.53
C MET A 209 2.82 13.15 -2.41
N ARG A 210 4.00 12.48 -2.34
CA ARG A 210 5.01 12.79 -1.32
C ARG A 210 5.50 14.24 -1.38
N LYS A 211 5.61 14.79 -2.58
CA LYS A 211 6.04 16.17 -2.80
C LYS A 211 5.01 17.21 -2.32
N HIS A 212 3.72 16.88 -2.36
CA HIS A 212 2.62 17.84 -2.16
C HIS A 212 1.84 17.66 -0.86
N VAL A 213 1.95 16.52 -0.16
CA VAL A 213 1.32 16.37 1.16
C VAL A 213 2.11 17.09 2.26
N GLY A 214 1.42 17.50 3.30
CA GLY A 214 2.04 18.08 4.50
C GLY A 214 3.01 17.09 5.18
N ALA A 215 3.93 17.65 5.97
CA ALA A 215 4.98 16.87 6.64
C ALA A 215 4.46 15.77 7.57
N ASN A 216 3.25 15.94 8.13
CA ASN A 216 2.63 14.99 9.04
C ASN A 216 1.81 13.91 8.33
N VAL A 217 1.55 14.06 7.02
CA VAL A 217 0.79 13.08 6.24
C VAL A 217 1.73 12.07 5.60
N LYS A 218 1.47 10.79 5.83
CA LYS A 218 2.18 9.67 5.24
C LYS A 218 1.53 9.24 3.93
N VAL A 219 2.29 8.54 3.08
CA VAL A 219 1.80 8.03 1.79
C VAL A 219 1.69 6.51 1.83
N LYS A 220 0.53 6.00 1.42
CA LYS A 220 0.30 4.56 1.20
C LYS A 220 0.16 4.27 -0.29
N ALA A 221 1.06 3.44 -0.83
CA ALA A 221 0.93 2.87 -2.17
C ALA A 221 0.12 1.57 -2.10
N ALA A 222 -0.88 1.39 -2.95
CA ALA A 222 -1.71 0.19 -2.98
C ALA A 222 -2.06 -0.24 -4.40
N GLY A 223 -2.04 -1.56 -4.66
CA GLY A 223 -2.19 -2.13 -6.00
C GLY A 223 -0.92 -1.98 -6.84
N GLY A 224 -0.68 -2.92 -7.76
CA GLY A 224 0.47 -2.87 -8.66
C GLY A 224 1.82 -3.26 -8.04
N ILE A 225 1.90 -3.56 -6.75
CA ILE A 225 3.14 -3.95 -6.06
C ILE A 225 3.34 -5.45 -6.22
N SER A 226 4.21 -5.86 -7.12
CA SER A 226 4.35 -7.26 -7.54
C SER A 226 5.64 -7.95 -7.08
N SER A 227 6.64 -7.19 -6.65
CA SER A 227 7.95 -7.67 -6.23
C SER A 227 8.52 -6.86 -5.07
N PHE A 228 9.58 -7.37 -4.43
CA PHE A 228 10.34 -6.59 -3.44
C PHE A 228 11.05 -5.41 -4.09
N ASP A 229 11.48 -5.53 -5.35
CA ASP A 229 12.10 -4.42 -6.08
C ASP A 229 11.10 -3.27 -6.28
N ASP A 230 9.84 -3.56 -6.65
CA ASP A 230 8.77 -2.54 -6.73
C ASP A 230 8.53 -1.89 -5.36
N ALA A 231 8.45 -2.70 -4.30
CA ALA A 231 8.21 -2.23 -2.95
C ALA A 231 9.32 -1.29 -2.46
N GLU A 232 10.59 -1.66 -2.67
CA GLU A 232 11.74 -0.81 -2.33
C GLU A 232 11.69 0.52 -3.10
N GLU A 233 11.31 0.49 -4.38
CA GLU A 233 11.19 1.70 -5.19
C GLU A 233 10.07 2.61 -4.70
N PHE A 234 8.88 2.07 -4.37
CA PHE A 234 7.81 2.86 -3.75
C PHE A 234 8.24 3.51 -2.43
N ILE A 235 8.94 2.75 -1.57
CA ILE A 235 9.46 3.30 -0.29
C ILE A 235 10.49 4.39 -0.56
N ARG A 236 11.40 4.20 -1.52
CA ARG A 236 12.41 5.18 -1.91
C ARG A 236 11.79 6.49 -2.42
N LEU A 237 10.66 6.40 -3.11
CA LEU A 237 9.90 7.54 -3.62
C LEU A 237 9.00 8.19 -2.57
N GLY A 238 8.98 7.66 -1.35
CA GLY A 238 8.32 8.27 -0.20
C GLY A 238 7.06 7.57 0.27
N ALA A 239 6.79 6.31 -0.13
CA ALA A 239 5.74 5.53 0.48
C ALA A 239 6.16 5.07 1.89
N ASP A 240 5.31 5.36 2.87
CA ASP A 240 5.47 4.93 4.26
C ASP A 240 4.77 3.59 4.53
N ARG A 241 3.80 3.23 3.70
CA ARG A 241 2.96 2.02 3.80
C ARG A 241 2.68 1.42 2.42
N LEU A 242 2.54 0.10 2.36
CA LEU A 242 2.30 -0.66 1.13
C LEU A 242 1.07 -1.55 1.29
N GLY A 243 0.09 -1.42 0.40
CA GLY A 243 -1.10 -2.29 0.37
C GLY A 243 -0.93 -3.42 -0.63
N THR A 244 -0.59 -4.63 -0.17
CA THR A 244 -0.38 -5.80 -1.03
C THR A 244 -0.45 -7.10 -0.24
N SER A 245 -0.83 -8.20 -0.89
CA SER A 245 -0.66 -9.57 -0.36
C SER A 245 0.49 -10.32 -1.04
N ARG A 246 1.06 -9.76 -2.11
CA ARG A 246 1.98 -10.51 -2.98
C ARG A 246 3.34 -10.74 -2.33
N LEU A 247 3.85 -9.79 -1.55
CA LEU A 247 5.17 -9.90 -0.91
C LEU A 247 5.21 -11.06 0.10
N VAL A 248 4.16 -11.21 0.89
CA VAL A 248 4.04 -12.33 1.83
C VAL A 248 3.94 -13.66 1.08
N LYS A 249 3.19 -13.72 -0.04
CA LYS A 249 3.14 -14.92 -0.88
C LYS A 249 4.50 -15.31 -1.45
N ILE A 250 5.35 -14.34 -1.80
CA ILE A 250 6.74 -14.58 -2.23
C ILE A 250 7.57 -15.16 -1.08
N MET A 251 7.43 -14.64 0.14
CA MET A 251 8.12 -15.16 1.31
C MET A 251 7.71 -16.60 1.62
N LYS A 252 6.41 -16.91 1.58
CA LYS A 252 5.89 -18.28 1.81
C LYS A 252 6.50 -19.28 0.82
N LYS A 253 6.61 -18.95 -0.46
CA LYS A 253 7.25 -19.80 -1.46
C LYS A 253 8.74 -20.03 -1.17
N THR A 254 9.43 -19.02 -0.68
CA THR A 254 10.85 -19.14 -0.30
C THR A 254 11.01 -20.06 0.91
N ASP A 255 10.17 -19.91 1.93
CA ASP A 255 10.21 -20.72 3.17
C ASP A 255 9.89 -22.21 2.91
N THR A 256 9.02 -22.51 1.94
CA THR A 256 8.65 -23.89 1.59
C THR A 256 9.61 -24.56 0.61
N GLY A 257 10.67 -23.88 0.18
CA GLY A 257 11.62 -24.40 -0.81
C GLY A 257 11.05 -24.58 -2.21
N MET A 258 9.82 -24.11 -2.47
CA MET A 258 9.24 -24.07 -3.81
C MET A 258 9.75 -22.81 -4.54
N GLY A 259 11.05 -22.83 -4.86
CA GLY A 259 11.65 -21.89 -5.80
C GLY A 259 11.18 -22.19 -7.22
N TYR A 260 11.16 -21.16 -8.11
CA TYR A 260 10.90 -21.30 -9.53
C TYR A 260 11.92 -22.21 -10.20
#